data_1560b7d9699ed91d0c23123fd9a87676
#
_entry.id   1560b7d9699ed91d0c23123fd9a87676
#
_cell.length_a   1.000
_cell.length_b   1.000
_cell.length_c   1.000
_cell.angle_alpha   90.00
_cell.angle_beta   90.00
_cell.angle_gamma   90.00
#
_symmetry.space_group_name_H-M   'P 1'
#
loop_
_entity.id
_entity.type
_entity.pdbx_description
1 polymer ?
#
loop_
_entity_poly.entity_id
_entity_poly.type
_entity_poly.pdbx_seq_one_letter_code
_entity_poly.pdbx_strand_id
1 'polypeptide(L)'
;QLFARMAGNGAGAGARGVLVETVRGLRGAGYRTGIITNNVREFGDGWRALIPVDELFEFVIDSSHVGVRKPDPRIFALALEQLGGPDPARCVFLDDHPANVAAARALGMLAIHVGPDPAATVEAIERLLD
;
A
#
# COMPACT_ATOMS: atom_id res chain seq x y z
N GLN A 1 -10.83 1.50 -5.42
CA GLN A 1 -9.48 2.07 -5.40
C GLN A 1 -8.65 1.38 -4.34
N LEU A 2 -7.39 1.16 -4.67
CA LEU A 2 -6.50 0.37 -3.84
C LEU A 2 -5.17 1.09 -3.71
N PHE A 3 -4.64 1.21 -2.49
CA PHE A 3 -3.23 1.48 -2.32
C PHE A 3 -2.62 0.49 -1.34
N ALA A 4 -1.35 0.16 -1.61
CA ALA A 4 -0.67 -0.90 -0.91
C ALA A 4 0.72 -0.48 -0.49
N ARG A 5 1.17 -1.02 0.65
CA ARG A 5 2.56 -0.97 1.04
C ARG A 5 3.21 -2.28 0.61
N MET A 6 4.11 -2.19 -0.37
CA MET A 6 4.77 -3.37 -0.94
C MET A 6 6.12 -3.66 -0.31
N ALA A 7 6.78 -2.68 0.25
CA ALA A 7 8.13 -2.81 0.78
C ALA A 7 8.09 -3.09 2.27
N GLY A 8 7.62 -4.26 2.66
CA GLY A 8 7.63 -4.72 4.04
C GLY A 8 8.97 -5.34 4.40
N ASN A 9 9.48 -5.05 5.61
CA ASN A 9 10.62 -5.78 6.13
C ASN A 9 10.18 -7.22 6.41
N GLY A 10 10.91 -8.19 5.87
CA GLY A 10 10.63 -9.60 6.08
C GLY A 10 9.80 -10.28 5.00
N ALA A 11 9.31 -9.56 3.99
CA ALA A 11 8.71 -10.22 2.84
C ALA A 11 9.81 -10.86 2.00
N GLY A 12 9.77 -12.16 1.82
CA GLY A 12 10.69 -12.87 0.95
C GLY A 12 10.49 -12.47 -0.52
N ALA A 13 11.47 -12.78 -1.36
CA ALA A 13 11.41 -12.45 -2.78
C ALA A 13 10.18 -13.05 -3.46
N GLY A 14 9.77 -14.28 -3.08
CA GLY A 14 8.58 -14.94 -3.62
C GLY A 14 7.30 -14.22 -3.25
N ALA A 15 7.17 -13.81 -1.97
CA ALA A 15 6.00 -13.06 -1.50
C ALA A 15 5.91 -11.70 -2.20
N ARG A 16 7.04 -11.03 -2.37
CA ARG A 16 7.09 -9.76 -3.08
C ARG A 16 6.65 -9.92 -4.52
N GLY A 17 7.10 -10.98 -5.21
CA GLY A 17 6.72 -11.27 -6.58
C GLY A 17 5.22 -11.50 -6.75
N VAL A 18 4.60 -12.24 -5.84
CA VAL A 18 3.15 -12.47 -5.87
C VAL A 18 2.39 -11.16 -5.70
N LEU A 19 2.79 -10.30 -4.78
CA LEU A 19 2.12 -9.02 -4.55
C LEU A 19 2.32 -8.07 -5.75
N VAL A 20 3.49 -8.05 -6.35
CA VAL A 20 3.76 -7.25 -7.56
C VAL A 20 2.82 -7.67 -8.69
N GLU A 21 2.69 -8.98 -8.94
CA GLU A 21 1.80 -9.48 -9.99
C GLU A 21 0.33 -9.18 -9.69
N THR A 22 -0.06 -9.26 -8.42
CA THR A 22 -1.42 -8.92 -8.01
C THR A 22 -1.73 -7.45 -8.27
N VAL A 23 -0.84 -6.55 -7.91
CA VAL A 23 -1.02 -5.11 -8.17
C VAL A 23 -1.07 -4.83 -9.67
N ARG A 24 -0.19 -5.48 -10.44
CA ARG A 24 -0.19 -5.34 -11.90
C ARG A 24 -1.54 -5.74 -12.49
N GLY A 25 -2.11 -6.85 -12.03
CA GLY A 25 -3.42 -7.30 -12.46
C GLY A 25 -4.53 -6.33 -12.08
N LEU A 26 -4.48 -5.76 -10.89
CA LEU A 26 -5.47 -4.77 -10.46
C LEU A 26 -5.41 -3.50 -11.31
N ARG A 27 -4.22 -3.00 -11.64
CA ARG A 27 -4.09 -1.85 -12.53
C ARG A 27 -4.64 -2.16 -13.92
N GLY A 28 -4.38 -3.36 -14.43
CA GLY A 28 -4.93 -3.80 -15.72
C GLY A 28 -6.46 -3.87 -15.72
N ALA A 29 -7.06 -4.12 -14.54
CA ALA A 29 -8.51 -4.15 -14.38
C ALA A 29 -9.13 -2.76 -14.12
N GLY A 30 -8.31 -1.71 -14.11
CA GLY A 30 -8.78 -0.33 -13.95
C GLY A 30 -8.75 0.21 -12.53
N TYR A 31 -8.23 -0.55 -11.56
CA TYR A 31 -8.09 -0.05 -10.18
C TYR A 31 -6.92 0.92 -10.08
N ARG A 32 -7.11 1.96 -9.29
CA ARG A 32 -6.05 2.95 -9.01
C ARG A 32 -5.20 2.45 -7.85
N THR A 33 -3.90 2.57 -7.98
CA THR A 33 -2.95 2.05 -6.99
C THR A 33 -1.91 3.11 -6.63
N GLY A 34 -1.49 3.09 -5.36
CA GLY A 34 -0.44 3.94 -4.85
C GLY A 34 0.31 3.24 -3.73
N ILE A 35 1.44 3.77 -3.34
CA ILE A 35 2.23 3.24 -2.25
C ILE A 35 2.48 4.31 -1.18
N ILE A 36 2.34 3.89 0.09
CA ILE A 36 2.74 4.69 1.25
C ILE A 36 3.88 3.94 1.94
N THR A 37 5.02 4.57 2.07
CA THR A 37 6.18 3.94 2.69
C THR A 37 6.74 4.78 3.82
N ASN A 38 7.06 4.12 4.94
CA ASN A 38 7.86 4.71 6.01
C ASN A 38 9.33 4.48 5.65
N ASN A 39 9.96 5.51 5.15
CA ASN A 39 11.36 5.50 4.78
C ASN A 39 12.13 6.44 5.69
N VAL A 40 13.38 6.16 5.93
CA VAL A 40 14.27 7.11 6.62
C VAL A 40 15.10 7.83 5.58
N ARG A 41 15.31 9.13 5.82
CA ARG A 41 15.97 10.01 4.85
C ARG A 41 17.37 9.50 4.45
N GLU A 42 18.08 8.87 5.38
CA GLU A 42 19.42 8.33 5.15
C GLU A 42 19.44 7.22 4.11
N PHE A 43 18.31 6.52 3.92
CA PHE A 43 18.22 5.43 2.94
C PHE A 43 17.85 5.92 1.55
N GLY A 44 17.35 7.16 1.42
CA GLY A 44 16.98 7.75 0.14
C GLY A 44 15.96 6.92 -0.61
N ASP A 45 16.11 6.87 -1.94
CA ASP A 45 15.18 6.18 -2.83
C ASP A 45 15.65 4.78 -3.25
N GLY A 46 16.67 4.23 -2.56
CA GLY A 46 17.23 2.92 -2.93
C GLY A 46 16.23 1.78 -2.96
N TRP A 47 15.16 1.85 -2.13
CA TRP A 47 14.13 0.84 -2.09
C TRP A 47 13.36 0.72 -3.41
N ARG A 48 13.32 1.78 -4.22
CA ARG A 48 12.60 1.80 -5.50
C ARG A 48 13.19 0.83 -6.52
N ALA A 49 14.47 0.49 -6.37
CA ALA A 49 15.12 -0.48 -7.25
C ALA A 49 14.61 -1.91 -7.02
N LEU A 50 13.93 -2.16 -5.90
CA LEU A 50 13.45 -3.50 -5.53
C LEU A 50 12.12 -3.86 -6.20
N ILE A 51 11.35 -2.87 -6.66
CA ILE A 51 10.05 -3.08 -7.29
C ILE A 51 9.88 -2.08 -8.45
N PRO A 52 9.09 -2.43 -9.48
CA PRO A 52 8.83 -1.52 -10.61
C PRO A 52 7.76 -0.48 -10.23
N VAL A 53 8.17 0.51 -9.43
CA VAL A 53 7.26 1.47 -8.79
C VAL A 53 6.42 2.24 -9.82
N ASP A 54 7.07 2.75 -10.89
CA ASP A 54 6.38 3.60 -11.86
C ASP A 54 5.35 2.82 -12.69
N GLU A 55 5.57 1.51 -12.86
CA GLU A 55 4.63 0.63 -13.55
C GLU A 55 3.43 0.27 -12.67
N LEU A 56 3.68 0.08 -11.37
CA LEU A 56 2.68 -0.46 -10.44
C LEU A 56 1.83 0.61 -9.76
N PHE A 57 2.39 1.79 -9.54
CA PHE A 57 1.75 2.80 -8.71
C PHE A 57 1.71 4.16 -9.41
N GLU A 58 0.57 4.83 -9.32
CA GLU A 58 0.43 6.18 -9.89
C GLU A 58 0.97 7.26 -8.95
N PHE A 59 1.18 6.94 -7.67
CA PHE A 59 1.82 7.86 -6.73
C PHE A 59 2.62 7.11 -5.68
N VAL A 60 3.58 7.82 -5.10
CA VAL A 60 4.38 7.34 -3.97
C VAL A 60 4.35 8.41 -2.88
N ILE A 61 3.94 8.02 -1.68
CA ILE A 61 4.04 8.88 -0.50
C ILE A 61 5.13 8.31 0.37
N ASP A 62 6.25 9.02 0.43
CA ASP A 62 7.43 8.64 1.18
C ASP A 62 7.51 9.51 2.42
N SER A 63 7.53 8.90 3.61
CA SER A 63 7.53 9.62 4.88
C SER A 63 8.71 10.58 5.01
N SER A 64 9.86 10.25 4.40
CA SER A 64 11.04 11.12 4.43
C SER A 64 10.86 12.41 3.62
N HIS A 65 9.93 12.43 2.66
CA HIS A 65 9.65 13.59 1.83
C HIS A 65 8.48 14.44 2.35
N VAL A 66 7.48 13.81 2.99
CA VAL A 66 6.26 14.53 3.40
C VAL A 66 6.27 14.94 4.88
N GLY A 67 7.23 14.47 5.67
CA GLY A 67 7.39 14.89 7.06
C GLY A 67 6.46 14.23 8.06
N VAL A 68 5.62 13.29 7.63
CA VAL A 68 4.77 12.46 8.51
C VAL A 68 4.94 11.01 8.11
N ARG A 69 4.70 10.09 9.05
CA ARG A 69 4.88 8.67 8.81
C ARG A 69 3.68 7.88 9.37
N LYS A 70 3.46 6.68 8.82
CA LYS A 70 2.46 5.77 9.39
C LYS A 70 2.83 5.45 10.85
N PRO A 71 1.90 5.36 11.77
CA PRO A 71 0.45 5.38 11.59
C PRO A 71 -0.23 6.74 11.74
N ASP A 72 0.48 7.85 11.56
CA ASP A 72 -0.11 9.18 11.64
C ASP A 72 -1.22 9.31 10.57
N PRO A 73 -2.48 9.66 10.95
CA PRO A 73 -3.57 9.73 9.99
C PRO A 73 -3.35 10.75 8.86
N ARG A 74 -2.49 11.73 9.05
CA ARG A 74 -2.20 12.73 8.01
C ARG A 74 -1.56 12.11 6.77
N ILE A 75 -0.78 11.03 6.91
CA ILE A 75 -0.17 10.40 5.76
C ILE A 75 -1.22 9.68 4.90
N PHE A 76 -2.23 9.09 5.53
CA PHE A 76 -3.35 8.47 4.81
C PHE A 76 -4.20 9.53 4.12
N ALA A 77 -4.40 10.69 4.75
CA ALA A 77 -5.13 11.80 4.14
C ALA A 77 -4.44 12.28 2.86
N LEU A 78 -3.10 12.34 2.85
CA LEU A 78 -2.35 12.69 1.65
C LEU A 78 -2.59 11.69 0.52
N ALA A 79 -2.64 10.40 0.86
CA ALA A 79 -2.91 9.35 -0.13
C ALA A 79 -4.32 9.48 -0.72
N LEU A 80 -5.31 9.73 0.12
CA LEU A 80 -6.69 9.95 -0.34
C LEU A 80 -6.77 11.18 -1.26
N GLU A 81 -6.04 12.24 -0.92
CA GLU A 81 -5.97 13.44 -1.76
C GLU A 81 -5.38 13.13 -3.13
N GLN A 82 -4.32 12.32 -3.20
CA GLN A 82 -3.72 11.89 -4.46
C GLN A 82 -4.70 11.09 -5.32
N LEU A 83 -5.65 10.42 -4.71
CA LEU A 83 -6.69 9.67 -5.41
C LEU A 83 -7.90 10.52 -5.78
N GLY A 84 -7.87 11.82 -5.51
CA GLY A 84 -8.96 12.74 -5.85
C GLY A 84 -10.04 12.84 -4.77
N GLY A 85 -9.74 12.46 -3.54
CA GLY A 85 -10.64 12.58 -2.39
C GLY A 85 -11.81 11.59 -2.40
N PRO A 86 -11.56 10.29 -2.70
CA PRO A 86 -12.65 9.31 -2.69
C PRO A 86 -13.16 9.04 -1.29
N ASP A 87 -14.34 8.42 -1.20
CA ASP A 87 -14.85 7.89 0.06
C ASP A 87 -13.84 6.85 0.60
N PRO A 88 -13.34 7.01 1.83
CA PRO A 88 -12.42 6.03 2.41
C PRO A 88 -12.93 4.59 2.38
N ALA A 89 -14.24 4.38 2.50
CA ALA A 89 -14.85 3.05 2.43
C ALA A 89 -14.67 2.36 1.08
N ARG A 90 -14.25 3.11 0.05
CA ARG A 90 -13.95 2.57 -1.29
C ARG A 90 -12.47 2.34 -1.52
N CYS A 91 -11.65 2.52 -0.49
CA CYS A 91 -10.20 2.39 -0.57
C CYS A 91 -9.74 1.22 0.31
N VAL A 92 -8.80 0.44 -0.19
CA VAL A 92 -8.22 -0.70 0.52
C VAL A 92 -6.75 -0.42 0.79
N PHE A 93 -6.37 -0.52 2.05
CA PHE A 93 -4.98 -0.38 2.50
C PHE A 93 -4.42 -1.74 2.90
N LEU A 94 -3.21 -2.03 2.46
CA LEU A 94 -2.53 -3.29 2.73
C LEU A 94 -1.21 -3.00 3.45
N ASP A 95 -1.00 -3.59 4.61
CA ASP A 95 0.24 -3.40 5.37
C ASP A 95 0.47 -4.60 6.28
N ASP A 96 1.73 -4.91 6.57
CA ASP A 96 2.13 -5.98 7.48
C ASP A 96 2.21 -5.51 8.94
N HIS A 97 2.07 -4.22 9.20
CA HIS A 97 2.18 -3.66 10.55
C HIS A 97 0.79 -3.39 11.13
N PRO A 98 0.41 -4.04 12.26
CA PRO A 98 -0.94 -3.92 12.82
C PRO A 98 -1.38 -2.49 13.16
N ALA A 99 -0.45 -1.65 13.65
CA ALA A 99 -0.78 -0.26 13.99
C ALA A 99 -1.16 0.56 12.75
N ASN A 100 -0.53 0.29 11.61
CA ASN A 100 -0.84 0.97 10.36
C ASN A 100 -2.23 0.55 9.85
N VAL A 101 -2.53 -0.75 9.94
CA VAL A 101 -3.84 -1.29 9.57
C VAL A 101 -4.94 -0.67 10.43
N ALA A 102 -4.73 -0.60 11.74
CA ALA A 102 -5.70 0.00 12.67
C ALA A 102 -5.94 1.48 12.35
N ALA A 103 -4.88 2.23 12.02
CA ALA A 103 -5.01 3.64 11.69
C ALA A 103 -5.83 3.86 10.42
N ALA A 104 -5.62 3.04 9.39
CA ALA A 104 -6.40 3.11 8.15
C ALA A 104 -7.87 2.81 8.42
N ARG A 105 -8.16 1.79 9.21
CA ARG A 105 -9.54 1.43 9.58
C ARG A 105 -10.22 2.54 10.36
N ALA A 106 -9.49 3.22 11.22
CA ALA A 106 -10.03 4.33 12.01
C ALA A 106 -10.49 5.51 11.13
N LEU A 107 -9.93 5.62 9.93
CA LEU A 107 -10.35 6.64 8.94
C LEU A 107 -11.49 6.16 8.05
N GLY A 108 -11.99 4.97 8.25
CA GLY A 108 -13.07 4.41 7.46
C GLY A 108 -12.63 3.63 6.23
N MET A 109 -11.33 3.41 6.06
CA MET A 109 -10.81 2.60 4.95
C MET A 109 -11.01 1.11 5.23
N LEU A 110 -11.14 0.34 4.16
CA LEU A 110 -10.96 -1.10 4.23
C LEU A 110 -9.46 -1.37 4.38
N ALA A 111 -9.10 -2.33 5.20
CA ALA A 111 -7.68 -2.61 5.40
C ALA A 111 -7.45 -4.12 5.60
N ILE A 112 -6.35 -4.60 5.03
CA ILE A 112 -5.94 -5.99 5.12
C ILE A 112 -4.59 -6.05 5.82
N HIS A 113 -4.52 -6.84 6.89
CA HIS A 113 -3.25 -7.14 7.54
C HIS A 113 -2.53 -8.21 6.72
N VAL A 114 -1.41 -7.83 6.11
CA VAL A 114 -0.63 -8.72 5.27
C VAL A 114 0.20 -9.66 6.16
N GLY A 115 -0.07 -10.95 6.04
CA GLY A 115 0.68 -11.97 6.76
C GLY A 115 1.78 -12.58 5.89
N PRO A 116 2.44 -13.64 6.41
CA PRO A 116 3.54 -14.27 5.69
C PRO A 116 3.11 -15.10 4.47
N ASP A 117 1.82 -15.44 4.37
CA ASP A 117 1.29 -16.22 3.24
C ASP A 117 0.72 -15.28 2.17
N PRO A 118 1.40 -15.12 1.03
CA PRO A 118 0.91 -14.24 -0.02
C PRO A 118 -0.42 -14.69 -0.63
N ALA A 119 -0.69 -16.00 -0.65
CA ALA A 119 -1.95 -16.50 -1.19
C ALA A 119 -3.14 -16.07 -0.34
N ALA A 120 -2.98 -16.02 0.99
CA ALA A 120 -4.02 -15.53 1.89
C ALA A 120 -4.30 -14.06 1.66
N THR A 121 -3.27 -13.26 1.40
CA THR A 121 -3.41 -11.84 1.09
C THR A 121 -4.17 -11.64 -0.22
N VAL A 122 -3.82 -12.37 -1.27
CA VAL A 122 -4.51 -12.31 -2.57
C VAL A 122 -5.98 -12.67 -2.41
N GLU A 123 -6.28 -13.74 -1.67
CA GLU A 123 -7.66 -14.16 -1.42
C GLU A 123 -8.46 -13.08 -0.70
N ALA A 124 -7.86 -12.43 0.30
CA ALA A 124 -8.51 -11.35 1.03
C ALA A 124 -8.82 -10.15 0.13
N ILE A 125 -7.89 -9.79 -0.78
CA ILE A 125 -8.11 -8.73 -1.76
C ILE A 125 -9.28 -9.09 -2.67
N GLU A 126 -9.30 -10.29 -3.20
CA GLU A 126 -10.36 -10.76 -4.11
C GLU A 126 -11.74 -10.69 -3.46
N ARG A 127 -11.84 -11.07 -2.19
CA ARG A 127 -13.11 -11.00 -1.44
C ARG A 127 -13.63 -9.57 -1.30
N LEU A 128 -12.73 -8.61 -1.13
CA LEU A 128 -13.14 -7.20 -0.98
C LEU A 128 -13.57 -6.58 -2.30
N LEU A 129 -13.09 -7.09 -3.42
CA LEU A 129 -13.35 -6.54 -4.75
C LEU A 129 -14.54 -7.20 -5.47
N ASP A 130 -15.03 -8.28 -4.94
CA ASP A 130 -16.18 -9.01 -5.51
C ASP A 130 -17.52 -8.30 -5.22
#